data_7e3b5c1f4e193b0cf36f647ce453ef13
#
_entry.id   7e3b5c1f4e193b0cf36f647ce453ef13
#
_cell.length_a   1.000
_cell.length_b   1.000
_cell.length_c   1.000
_cell.angle_alpha   90.00
_cell.angle_beta   90.00
_cell.angle_gamma   90.00
#
_symmetry.space_group_name_H-M   'P 1'
#
loop_
_entity.id
_entity.type
_entity.pdbx_description
1 polymer ?
#
loop_
_entity_poly.entity_id
_entity_poly.type
_entity_poly.pdbx_seq_one_letter_code
_entity_poly.pdbx_strand_id
1 'polypeptide(L)'
;MAHVPNNGKNPMNTNGDLPAVGSSAPDFLLVSADLSEKTLASFAGKKKILTINPSYDTSVCQAAARTFNQRAAGLDDVVVLMVSADLPFAQKRFCEAEGVDGVVPASTFRGSFLKDYGVELIDGPLKGVSARAIVVIDENDKVVHTELVPVLGAEPNYDAALAAVS
;
A
#
# COMPACT_ATOMS: atom_id res chain seq x y z
N MET A 1 11.95 -0.67 -14.24
CA MET A 1 10.62 -1.24 -14.52
C MET A 1 10.57 -2.64 -13.94
N ALA A 2 9.60 -2.92 -13.07
CA ALA A 2 9.42 -4.25 -12.51
C ALA A 2 8.38 -5.04 -13.32
N HIS A 3 8.56 -6.35 -13.37
CA HIS A 3 7.68 -7.27 -14.07
C HIS A 3 6.83 -8.05 -13.07
N VAL A 4 5.52 -8.09 -13.31
CA VAL A 4 4.55 -8.85 -12.50
C VAL A 4 4.06 -10.02 -13.35
N PRO A 5 4.62 -11.22 -13.16
CA PRO A 5 4.35 -12.37 -14.06
C PRO A 5 2.94 -12.93 -13.93
N ASN A 6 2.28 -12.76 -12.79
CA ASN A 6 0.89 -13.15 -12.54
C ASN A 6 0.57 -14.59 -12.99
N ASN A 7 1.49 -15.53 -12.74
CA ASN A 7 1.39 -16.94 -13.17
C ASN A 7 1.14 -17.10 -14.68
N GLY A 8 1.66 -16.18 -15.49
CA GLY A 8 1.47 -16.20 -16.94
C GLY A 8 0.08 -15.72 -17.40
N LYS A 9 -0.79 -15.33 -16.48
CA LYS A 9 -2.10 -14.76 -16.81
C LYS A 9 -1.99 -13.24 -16.78
N ASN A 10 -2.11 -12.63 -17.96
CA ASN A 10 -2.00 -11.16 -18.08
C ASN A 10 -0.76 -10.60 -17.34
N PRO A 11 0.45 -11.04 -17.73
CA PRO A 11 1.65 -10.48 -17.11
C PRO A 11 1.71 -8.97 -17.38
N MET A 12 2.19 -8.22 -16.41
CA MET A 12 2.17 -6.76 -16.47
C MET A 12 3.52 -6.20 -16.03
N ASN A 13 3.76 -4.95 -16.38
CA ASN A 13 4.94 -4.23 -15.95
C ASN A 13 4.55 -2.97 -15.18
N THR A 14 5.39 -2.57 -14.25
CA THR A 14 5.25 -1.30 -13.53
C THR A 14 6.09 -0.21 -14.21
N ASN A 15 5.80 1.04 -13.85
CA ASN A 15 6.54 2.19 -14.39
C ASN A 15 7.99 2.29 -13.90
N GLY A 16 8.32 1.59 -12.80
CA GLY A 16 9.65 1.63 -12.20
C GLY A 16 9.80 0.52 -11.17
N ASP A 17 10.76 0.67 -10.27
CA ASP A 17 11.00 -0.27 -9.18
C ASP A 17 10.55 0.34 -7.85
N LEU A 18 10.25 -0.51 -6.87
CA LEU A 18 10.01 -0.07 -5.50
C LEU A 18 11.24 0.67 -4.96
N PRO A 19 11.05 1.62 -4.04
CA PRO A 19 12.19 2.26 -3.38
C PRO A 19 13.12 1.24 -2.76
N ALA A 20 14.43 1.47 -2.86
CA ALA A 20 15.41 0.53 -2.32
C ALA A 20 15.41 0.53 -0.80
N VAL A 21 15.55 -0.67 -0.21
CA VAL A 21 15.73 -0.81 1.23
C VAL A 21 17.00 -0.04 1.67
N GLY A 22 16.89 0.75 2.72
CA GLY A 22 17.96 1.62 3.20
C GLY A 22 17.93 3.04 2.65
N SER A 23 17.13 3.29 1.60
CA SER A 23 16.98 4.63 1.05
C SER A 23 15.96 5.46 1.84
N SER A 24 16.01 6.78 1.67
CA SER A 24 14.95 7.65 2.16
C SER A 24 13.68 7.40 1.37
N ALA A 25 12.57 7.22 2.06
CA ALA A 25 11.28 7.01 1.40
C ALA A 25 10.90 8.27 0.62
N PRO A 26 10.42 8.12 -0.65
CA PRO A 26 9.87 9.26 -1.35
C PRO A 26 8.69 9.84 -0.58
N ASP A 27 8.61 11.17 -0.50
CA ASP A 27 7.45 11.82 0.07
C ASP A 27 6.21 11.53 -0.79
N PHE A 28 5.04 11.62 -0.21
CA PHE A 28 3.81 11.32 -0.92
C PHE A 28 2.70 12.29 -0.53
N LEU A 29 1.69 12.34 -1.37
CA LEU A 29 0.42 13.00 -1.10
C LEU A 29 -0.68 11.96 -1.29
N LEU A 30 -1.33 11.58 -0.20
CA LEU A 30 -2.46 10.66 -0.18
C LEU A 30 -3.65 11.34 0.45
N VAL A 31 -4.86 10.94 0.06
CA VAL A 31 -6.08 11.55 0.58
C VAL A 31 -6.81 10.52 1.44
N SER A 32 -7.06 10.85 2.70
CA SER A 32 -7.71 9.94 3.62
C SER A 32 -9.25 10.02 3.56
N ALA A 33 -9.93 9.20 4.37
CA ALA A 33 -11.39 9.06 4.30
C ALA A 33 -12.15 10.37 4.58
N ASP A 34 -11.57 11.26 5.39
CA ASP A 34 -12.14 12.58 5.68
C ASP A 34 -11.76 13.65 4.66
N LEU A 35 -11.14 13.25 3.55
CA LEU A 35 -10.65 14.11 2.46
C LEU A 35 -9.46 14.98 2.84
N SER A 36 -8.84 14.76 3.99
CA SER A 36 -7.60 15.45 4.36
C SER A 36 -6.40 14.84 3.63
N GLU A 37 -5.42 15.68 3.33
CA GLU A 37 -4.18 15.25 2.69
C GLU A 37 -3.20 14.74 3.72
N LYS A 38 -2.55 13.60 3.42
CA LYS A 38 -1.55 12.98 4.27
C LYS A 38 -0.23 12.88 3.51
N THR A 39 0.84 13.22 4.20
CA THR A 39 2.22 13.11 3.70
C THR A 39 3.05 12.32 4.70
N LEU A 40 4.34 12.10 4.42
CA LEU A 40 5.23 11.46 5.41
C LEU A 40 5.24 12.24 6.74
N ALA A 41 5.22 13.56 6.68
CA ALA A 41 5.21 14.40 7.88
C ALA A 41 3.95 14.18 8.75
N SER A 42 2.84 13.77 8.15
CA SER A 42 1.61 13.45 8.90
C SER A 42 1.81 12.31 9.89
N PHE A 43 2.80 11.46 9.66
CA PHE A 43 3.09 10.27 10.47
C PHE A 43 4.51 10.32 11.05
N ALA A 44 5.04 11.52 11.25
CA ALA A 44 6.40 11.70 11.76
C ALA A 44 6.61 10.97 13.08
N GLY A 45 7.75 10.28 13.22
CA GLY A 45 8.09 9.54 14.42
C GLY A 45 7.43 8.16 14.54
N LYS A 46 6.58 7.79 13.59
CA LYS A 46 5.92 6.48 13.57
C LYS A 46 6.50 5.60 12.48
N LYS A 47 6.48 4.28 12.71
CA LYS A 47 6.73 3.28 11.68
C LYS A 47 5.48 3.15 10.82
N LYS A 48 5.66 2.98 9.51
CA LYS A 48 4.56 2.98 8.54
C LYS A 48 4.60 1.69 7.73
N ILE A 49 3.48 0.98 7.68
CA ILE A 49 3.28 -0.12 6.75
C ILE A 49 2.36 0.40 5.66
N LEU A 50 2.85 0.47 4.43
CA LEU A 50 2.05 0.82 3.27
C LEU A 50 1.63 -0.50 2.60
N THR A 51 0.35 -0.83 2.71
CA THR A 51 -0.24 -1.94 1.96
C THR A 51 -0.87 -1.37 0.69
N ILE A 52 -0.20 -1.61 -0.44
CA ILE A 52 -0.53 -1.02 -1.73
C ILE A 52 -1.27 -2.06 -2.56
N ASN A 53 -2.47 -1.73 -3.00
CA ASN A 53 -3.35 -2.70 -3.65
C ASN A 53 -4.03 -2.08 -4.87
N PRO A 54 -4.36 -2.93 -5.90
CA PRO A 54 -5.08 -2.43 -7.07
C PRO A 54 -6.43 -1.81 -6.74
N SER A 55 -7.24 -2.48 -5.93
CA SER A 55 -8.54 -1.96 -5.50
C SER A 55 -9.08 -2.75 -4.32
N TYR A 56 -9.70 -2.07 -3.35
CA TYR A 56 -10.36 -2.71 -2.21
C TYR A 56 -11.75 -3.27 -2.57
N ASP A 57 -12.13 -3.20 -3.83
CA ASP A 57 -13.28 -3.96 -4.37
C ASP A 57 -12.88 -5.37 -4.87
N THR A 58 -11.67 -5.83 -4.55
CA THR A 58 -11.22 -7.20 -4.84
C THR A 58 -11.01 -7.98 -3.55
N SER A 59 -11.25 -9.30 -3.59
CA SER A 59 -11.24 -10.16 -2.38
C SER A 59 -9.87 -10.23 -1.71
N VAL A 60 -8.79 -10.29 -2.48
CA VAL A 60 -7.43 -10.37 -1.92
C VAL A 60 -7.04 -9.05 -1.24
N CYS A 61 -7.39 -7.91 -1.83
CA CYS A 61 -7.14 -6.61 -1.22
C CYS A 61 -7.93 -6.44 0.08
N GLN A 62 -9.16 -6.94 0.11
CA GLN A 62 -9.99 -6.94 1.32
C GLN A 62 -9.38 -7.81 2.42
N ALA A 63 -8.89 -9.01 2.05
CA ALA A 63 -8.21 -9.90 2.98
C ALA A 63 -6.95 -9.27 3.56
N ALA A 64 -6.17 -8.57 2.74
CA ALA A 64 -4.96 -7.86 3.19
C ALA A 64 -5.31 -6.77 4.20
N ALA A 65 -6.33 -5.97 3.92
CA ALA A 65 -6.77 -4.91 4.83
C ALA A 65 -7.23 -5.48 6.17
N ARG A 66 -8.04 -6.55 6.15
CA ARG A 66 -8.52 -7.19 7.38
C ARG A 66 -7.37 -7.78 8.19
N THR A 67 -6.42 -8.44 7.53
CA THR A 67 -5.28 -9.06 8.23
C THR A 67 -4.41 -8.01 8.91
N PHE A 68 -4.06 -6.94 8.21
CA PHE A 68 -3.29 -5.86 8.83
C PHE A 68 -4.07 -5.16 9.92
N ASN A 69 -5.38 -5.00 9.77
CA ASN A 69 -6.22 -4.44 10.82
C ASN A 69 -6.17 -5.29 12.10
N GLN A 70 -6.22 -6.61 11.97
CA GLN A 70 -6.18 -7.51 13.11
C GLN A 70 -4.80 -7.59 13.76
N ARG A 71 -3.73 -7.60 12.95
CA ARG A 71 -2.38 -7.91 13.43
C ARG A 71 -1.54 -6.67 13.76
N ALA A 72 -1.85 -5.53 13.17
CA ALA A 72 -1.05 -4.31 13.32
C ALA A 72 -1.80 -3.19 14.06
N ALA A 73 -3.13 -3.18 14.02
CA ALA A 73 -3.92 -2.21 14.78
C ALA A 73 -3.66 -2.42 16.28
N GLY A 74 -3.37 -1.37 16.99
CA GLY A 74 -3.05 -1.44 18.41
C GLY A 74 -1.58 -1.63 18.72
N LEU A 75 -0.71 -1.79 17.71
CA LEU A 75 0.71 -1.65 17.93
C LEU A 75 1.04 -0.19 18.14
N ASP A 76 1.69 0.13 19.24
CA ASP A 76 2.13 1.49 19.52
C ASP A 76 3.15 1.90 18.46
N ASP A 77 3.17 3.17 18.09
CA ASP A 77 4.10 3.78 17.14
C ASP A 77 4.08 3.20 15.71
N VAL A 78 3.11 2.36 15.37
CA VAL A 78 2.94 1.81 14.01
C VAL A 78 1.61 2.30 13.42
N VAL A 79 1.66 2.76 12.16
CA VAL A 79 0.47 3.09 11.39
C VAL A 79 0.45 2.24 10.12
N VAL A 80 -0.72 1.73 9.75
CA VAL A 80 -0.94 1.02 8.51
C VAL A 80 -1.71 1.93 7.56
N LEU A 81 -1.15 2.17 6.39
CA LEU A 81 -1.79 2.93 5.32
C LEU A 81 -2.34 1.96 4.28
N MET A 82 -3.63 2.01 4.08
CA MET A 82 -4.35 1.21 3.08
C MET A 82 -4.42 2.00 1.78
N VAL A 83 -3.48 1.74 0.87
CA VAL A 83 -3.23 2.55 -0.32
C VAL A 83 -3.83 1.92 -1.57
N SER A 84 -4.63 2.68 -2.30
CA SER A 84 -5.15 2.28 -3.61
C SER A 84 -5.59 3.51 -4.41
N ALA A 85 -5.89 3.30 -5.70
CA ALA A 85 -6.45 4.34 -6.56
C ALA A 85 -7.97 4.50 -6.37
N ASP A 86 -8.60 3.69 -5.53
CA ASP A 86 -10.00 3.88 -5.16
C ASP A 86 -10.19 5.28 -4.59
N LEU A 87 -11.33 5.90 -4.85
CA LEU A 87 -11.64 7.20 -4.25
C LEU A 87 -11.84 7.06 -2.73
N PRO A 88 -11.58 8.11 -1.95
CA PRO A 88 -11.73 8.04 -0.49
C PRO A 88 -13.12 7.59 -0.05
N PHE A 89 -14.15 7.92 -0.81
CA PHE A 89 -15.54 7.50 -0.52
C PHE A 89 -15.68 5.99 -0.56
N ALA A 90 -15.10 5.34 -1.56
CA ALA A 90 -15.15 3.88 -1.70
C ALA A 90 -14.33 3.18 -0.62
N GLN A 91 -13.16 3.71 -0.29
CA GLN A 91 -12.32 3.18 0.79
C GLN A 91 -13.04 3.29 2.14
N LYS A 92 -13.68 4.41 2.41
CA LYS A 92 -14.46 4.63 3.63
C LYS A 92 -15.60 3.63 3.73
N ARG A 93 -16.34 3.43 2.65
CA ARG A 93 -17.46 2.46 2.60
C ARG A 93 -16.96 1.05 2.89
N PHE A 94 -15.84 0.65 2.32
CA PHE A 94 -15.24 -0.66 2.59
C PHE A 94 -14.89 -0.82 4.08
N CYS A 95 -14.20 0.17 4.66
CA CYS A 95 -13.79 0.11 6.05
C CYS A 95 -14.99 0.03 7.00
N GLU A 96 -16.05 0.79 6.74
CA GLU A 96 -17.27 0.75 7.55
C GLU A 96 -17.99 -0.58 7.40
N ALA A 97 -18.12 -1.11 6.20
CA ALA A 97 -18.81 -2.38 5.94
C ALA A 97 -18.08 -3.58 6.56
N GLU A 98 -16.75 -3.55 6.60
CA GLU A 98 -15.93 -4.67 7.07
C GLU A 98 -15.42 -4.50 8.51
N GLY A 99 -15.76 -3.40 9.17
CA GLY A 99 -15.27 -3.14 10.52
C GLY A 99 -13.77 -2.92 10.60
N VAL A 100 -13.16 -2.41 9.54
CA VAL A 100 -11.73 -2.14 9.48
C VAL A 100 -11.50 -0.71 9.97
N ASP A 101 -11.11 -0.57 11.23
CA ASP A 101 -10.99 0.74 11.90
C ASP A 101 -9.55 1.06 12.36
N GLY A 102 -8.64 0.08 12.32
CA GLY A 102 -7.26 0.23 12.78
C GLY A 102 -6.27 0.57 11.68
N VAL A 103 -6.72 0.82 10.46
CA VAL A 103 -5.87 1.23 9.33
C VAL A 103 -6.34 2.58 8.80
N VAL A 104 -5.44 3.30 8.14
CA VAL A 104 -5.73 4.61 7.55
C VAL A 104 -5.98 4.43 6.05
N PRO A 105 -7.21 4.64 5.57
CA PRO A 105 -7.46 4.66 4.12
C PRO A 105 -6.68 5.79 3.47
N ALA A 106 -6.08 5.52 2.32
CA ALA A 106 -5.20 6.48 1.65
C ALA A 106 -5.33 6.32 0.14
N SER A 107 -6.00 7.28 -0.49
CA SER A 107 -6.24 7.25 -1.93
C SER A 107 -5.13 7.95 -2.70
N THR A 108 -4.72 7.37 -3.82
CA THR A 108 -3.70 7.93 -4.70
C THR A 108 -4.27 8.83 -5.79
N PHE A 109 -5.58 9.09 -5.82
CA PHE A 109 -6.22 9.79 -6.94
C PHE A 109 -5.67 11.20 -7.17
N ARG A 110 -5.10 11.80 -6.13
CA ARG A 110 -4.44 13.12 -6.18
C ARG A 110 -2.95 12.91 -5.96
N GLY A 111 -2.09 13.54 -6.74
CA GLY A 111 -0.65 13.42 -6.58
C GLY A 111 -0.03 12.30 -7.41
N SER A 112 1.24 11.97 -7.15
CA SER A 112 2.07 11.11 -7.98
C SER A 112 2.58 9.85 -7.27
N PHE A 113 1.91 9.40 -6.21
CA PHE A 113 2.37 8.27 -5.39
C PHE A 113 2.71 7.03 -6.21
N LEU A 114 1.82 6.62 -7.12
CA LEU A 114 2.03 5.38 -7.89
C LEU A 114 3.32 5.44 -8.70
N LYS A 115 3.61 6.59 -9.30
CA LYS A 115 4.82 6.78 -10.11
C LYS A 115 6.06 6.88 -9.23
N ASP A 116 5.98 7.62 -8.14
CA ASP A 116 7.11 7.86 -7.24
C ASP A 116 7.56 6.58 -6.54
N TYR A 117 6.62 5.67 -6.26
CA TYR A 117 6.92 4.38 -5.64
C TYR A 117 7.13 3.25 -6.66
N GLY A 118 7.04 3.54 -7.96
CA GLY A 118 7.32 2.57 -9.00
C GLY A 118 6.31 1.42 -9.10
N VAL A 119 5.07 1.64 -8.69
CA VAL A 119 4.05 0.60 -8.61
C VAL A 119 2.90 0.78 -9.60
N GLU A 120 2.93 1.81 -10.43
CA GLU A 120 1.88 2.01 -11.44
C GLU A 120 1.99 0.96 -12.54
N LEU A 121 0.92 0.20 -12.76
CA LEU A 121 0.84 -0.73 -13.86
C LEU A 121 0.71 0.04 -15.18
N ILE A 122 1.60 -0.24 -16.12
CA ILE A 122 1.71 0.53 -17.38
C ILE A 122 1.15 -0.21 -18.59
N ASP A 123 0.74 -1.47 -18.41
CA ASP A 123 0.17 -2.30 -19.47
C ASP A 123 -0.86 -3.26 -18.91
N GLY A 124 -1.52 -4.00 -19.81
CA GLY A 124 -2.51 -4.99 -19.43
C GLY A 124 -3.85 -4.38 -19.02
N PRO A 125 -4.79 -5.22 -18.55
CA PRO A 125 -6.16 -4.79 -18.22
C PRO A 125 -6.25 -3.91 -16.97
N LEU A 126 -5.21 -3.91 -16.12
CA LEU A 126 -5.16 -3.08 -14.90
C LEU A 126 -4.27 -1.85 -15.06
N LYS A 127 -3.95 -1.47 -16.29
CA LYS A 127 -3.18 -0.25 -16.54
C LYS A 127 -3.77 0.95 -15.82
N GLY A 128 -2.95 1.67 -15.07
CA GLY A 128 -3.37 2.87 -14.35
C GLY A 128 -3.63 2.66 -12.86
N VAL A 129 -3.84 1.42 -12.41
CA VAL A 129 -3.90 1.12 -10.98
C VAL A 129 -2.55 0.53 -10.53
N SER A 130 -2.40 0.28 -9.25
CA SER A 130 -1.14 -0.22 -8.71
C SER A 130 -1.00 -1.74 -8.83
N ALA A 131 0.24 -2.20 -8.86
CA ALA A 131 0.56 -3.58 -8.49
C ALA A 131 0.29 -3.79 -7.00
N ARG A 132 0.27 -5.04 -6.55
CA ARG A 132 0.19 -5.35 -5.12
C ARG A 132 1.59 -5.33 -4.53
N ALA A 133 1.79 -4.48 -3.53
CA ALA A 133 3.10 -4.30 -2.93
C ALA A 133 2.99 -3.92 -1.45
N ILE A 134 4.06 -4.18 -0.72
CA ILE A 134 4.24 -3.71 0.66
C ILE A 134 5.49 -2.87 0.70
N VAL A 135 5.41 -1.73 1.37
CA VAL A 135 6.57 -0.91 1.71
C VAL A 135 6.49 -0.59 3.19
N VAL A 136 7.55 -0.89 3.94
CA VAL A 136 7.65 -0.55 5.36
C VAL A 136 8.70 0.55 5.52
N ILE A 137 8.31 1.60 6.21
CA ILE A 137 9.12 2.79 6.44
C ILE A 137 9.28 2.96 7.95
N ASP A 138 10.51 3.18 8.42
CA ASP A 138 10.77 3.35 9.84
C ASP A 138 10.44 4.75 10.35
N GLU A 139 10.68 4.99 11.62
CA GLU A 139 10.41 6.27 12.29
C GLU A 139 11.30 7.42 11.78
N ASN A 140 12.36 7.10 11.05
CA ASN A 140 13.27 8.08 10.44
C ASN A 140 13.03 8.25 8.94
N ASP A 141 11.89 7.76 8.45
CA ASP A 141 11.48 7.81 7.03
C ASP A 141 12.44 7.06 6.10
N LYS A 142 13.06 6.00 6.61
CA LYS A 142 13.88 5.07 5.80
C LYS A 142 13.07 3.83 5.43
N VAL A 143 13.24 3.37 4.20
CA VAL A 143 12.64 2.13 3.74
C VAL A 143 13.39 0.95 4.37
N VAL A 144 12.68 0.10 5.12
CA VAL A 144 13.27 -1.04 5.82
C VAL A 144 12.83 -2.39 5.26
N HIS A 145 11.76 -2.41 4.48
CA HIS A 145 11.26 -3.64 3.85
C HIS A 145 10.41 -3.29 2.64
N THR A 146 10.54 -4.08 1.58
CA THR A 146 9.67 -3.99 0.40
C THR A 146 9.32 -5.39 -0.09
N GLU A 147 8.13 -5.49 -0.67
CA GLU A 147 7.70 -6.70 -1.37
C GLU A 147 6.84 -6.32 -2.56
N LEU A 148 7.21 -6.78 -3.75
CA LEU A 148 6.32 -6.75 -4.91
C LEU A 148 5.73 -8.15 -5.06
N VAL A 149 4.42 -8.29 -4.87
CA VAL A 149 3.76 -9.59 -4.94
C VAL A 149 3.69 -10.00 -6.41
N PRO A 150 4.29 -11.16 -6.80
CA PRO A 150 4.42 -11.52 -8.22
C PRO A 150 3.11 -12.00 -8.84
N VAL A 151 2.11 -12.34 -8.03
CA VAL A 151 0.81 -12.82 -8.48
C VAL A 151 -0.27 -11.94 -7.86
N LEU A 152 -1.06 -11.24 -8.69
CA LEU A 152 -2.09 -10.33 -8.20
C LEU A 152 -3.13 -11.00 -7.31
N GLY A 153 -3.41 -12.29 -7.53
CA GLY A 153 -4.33 -13.07 -6.71
C GLY A 153 -3.73 -13.64 -5.43
N ALA A 154 -2.46 -13.36 -5.13
CA ALA A 154 -1.79 -13.86 -3.93
C ALA A 154 -1.74 -12.78 -2.85
N GLU A 155 -1.78 -13.22 -1.60
CA GLU A 155 -1.60 -12.33 -0.45
C GLU A 155 -0.12 -12.02 -0.25
N PRO A 156 0.20 -10.86 0.36
CA PRO A 156 1.57 -10.53 0.70
C PRO A 156 2.08 -11.37 1.87
N ASN A 157 3.38 -11.30 2.14
CA ASN A 157 3.98 -11.93 3.31
C ASN A 157 3.79 -11.03 4.54
N TYR A 158 2.72 -11.25 5.28
CA TYR A 158 2.38 -10.47 6.48
C TYR A 158 3.46 -10.57 7.56
N ASP A 159 4.01 -11.77 7.76
CA ASP A 159 5.00 -11.99 8.81
C ASP A 159 6.27 -11.17 8.56
N ALA A 160 6.73 -11.09 7.32
CA ALA A 160 7.90 -10.29 6.96
C ALA A 160 7.65 -8.79 7.18
N ALA A 161 6.47 -8.30 6.80
CA ALA A 161 6.10 -6.90 6.98
C ALA A 161 6.04 -6.54 8.48
N LEU A 162 5.42 -7.40 9.28
CA LEU A 162 5.27 -7.17 10.72
C LEU A 162 6.61 -7.29 11.46
N ALA A 163 7.48 -8.20 11.03
CA ALA A 163 8.83 -8.31 11.60
C ALA A 163 9.64 -7.02 11.38
N ALA A 164 9.40 -6.31 10.28
CA ALA A 164 10.12 -5.08 9.97
C ALA A 164 9.74 -3.90 10.89
N VAL A 165 8.62 -3.98 11.60
CA VAL A 165 8.18 -2.94 12.56
C VAL A 165 8.36 -3.38 14.02
N SER A 166 8.93 -4.53 14.24
CA SER A 166 9.21 -5.06 15.59
C SER A 166 10.41 -4.38 16.22
#